data_e270e9fd2d9513f2c243cb464ed329c8
#
_entry.id   e270e9fd2d9513f2c243cb464ed329c8
#
_cell.length_a   1.000
_cell.length_b   1.000
_cell.length_c   1.000
_cell.angle_alpha   90.00
_cell.angle_beta   90.00
_cell.angle_gamma   90.00
#
_symmetry.space_group_name_H-M   'P 1'
#
loop_
_entity.id
_entity.type
_entity.pdbx_description
1 polymer ?
#
loop_
_entity_poly.entity_id
_entity_poly.type
_entity_poly.pdbx_seq_one_letter_code
_entity_poly.pdbx_strand_id
1 'polypeptide(L)'
;MKVEFLAEGAHDCPLIRLYAFDHTAVLKLNDLISALTTGAATQVSLHKQPWIEPVDGRKLELLLGERNAGISQTGLLRFECTLSHDGWDDMVGLLEPFCESNRPDSYQWLNSRGKISLLLSFGGT
;
A
#
# COMPACT_ATOMS: atom_id res chain seq x y z
N MET A 1 0.00 -3.07 -11.41
CA MET A 1 0.11 -3.46 -9.97
C MET A 1 -1.21 -4.04 -9.52
N LYS A 2 -1.16 -5.14 -8.80
CA LYS A 2 -2.33 -5.79 -8.23
C LYS A 2 -2.41 -5.53 -6.74
N VAL A 3 -3.64 -5.39 -6.22
CA VAL A 3 -3.92 -5.23 -4.79
C VAL A 3 -4.76 -6.43 -4.36
N GLU A 4 -4.27 -7.20 -3.41
CA GLU A 4 -4.92 -8.42 -2.95
C GLU A 4 -4.98 -8.48 -1.44
N PHE A 5 -6.14 -8.89 -0.90
CA PHE A 5 -6.28 -9.15 0.53
C PHE A 5 -6.14 -10.64 0.80
N LEU A 6 -5.25 -10.98 1.72
CA LEU A 6 -5.02 -12.36 2.17
C LEU A 6 -5.45 -12.47 3.63
N ALA A 7 -6.59 -13.13 3.86
CA ALA A 7 -7.15 -13.26 5.21
C ALA A 7 -6.39 -14.28 6.05
N GLU A 8 -5.90 -15.34 5.39
CA GLU A 8 -5.20 -16.43 6.07
C GLU A 8 -4.28 -17.13 5.07
N GLY A 9 -3.51 -18.08 5.54
CA GLY A 9 -2.58 -18.85 4.69
C GLY A 9 -1.14 -18.77 5.17
N ALA A 10 -0.83 -17.81 6.05
CA ALA A 10 0.47 -17.67 6.71
C ALA A 10 0.25 -16.96 8.04
N HIS A 11 1.22 -17.07 8.95
CA HIS A 11 1.09 -16.40 10.25
C HIS A 11 1.16 -14.87 10.14
N ASP A 12 1.66 -14.33 9.03
CA ASP A 12 1.68 -12.89 8.77
C ASP A 12 0.32 -12.34 8.34
N CYS A 13 -0.64 -13.21 8.03
CA CYS A 13 -1.98 -12.79 7.66
C CYS A 13 -2.81 -12.41 8.90
N PRO A 14 -3.79 -11.50 8.74
CA PRO A 14 -4.22 -10.93 7.46
C PRO A 14 -3.28 -9.84 6.96
N LEU A 15 -3.17 -9.73 5.63
CA LEU A 15 -2.36 -8.71 5.00
C LEU A 15 -2.97 -8.27 3.67
N ILE A 16 -2.58 -7.08 3.22
CA ILE A 16 -2.83 -6.62 1.85
C ILE A 16 -1.51 -6.64 1.12
N ARG A 17 -1.48 -7.25 -0.06
CA ARG A 17 -0.29 -7.40 -0.87
C ARG A 17 -0.40 -6.55 -2.14
N LEU A 18 0.64 -5.76 -2.40
CA LEU A 18 0.81 -5.05 -3.65
C LEU A 18 1.87 -5.82 -4.45
N TYR A 19 1.51 -6.27 -5.66
CA TYR A 19 2.39 -7.15 -6.43
C TYR A 19 2.13 -7.02 -7.94
N ALA A 20 2.85 -7.80 -8.75
CA ALA A 20 2.73 -7.79 -10.20
C ALA A 20 2.90 -6.37 -10.77
N PHE A 21 4.00 -5.71 -10.41
CA PHE A 21 4.25 -4.33 -10.80
C PHE A 21 5.62 -4.18 -11.45
N ASP A 22 5.77 -3.13 -12.22
CA ASP A 22 7.05 -2.70 -12.79
C ASP A 22 7.56 -1.46 -12.06
N HIS A 23 8.72 -0.98 -12.48
CA HIS A 23 9.34 0.21 -11.89
C HIS A 23 8.45 1.45 -12.01
N THR A 24 7.75 1.60 -13.13
CA THR A 24 6.85 2.73 -13.36
C THR A 24 5.70 2.77 -12.35
N ALA A 25 5.15 1.61 -12.03
CA ALA A 25 4.06 1.52 -11.05
C ALA A 25 4.52 1.94 -9.66
N VAL A 26 5.74 1.56 -9.27
CA VAL A 26 6.30 1.97 -7.98
C VAL A 26 6.50 3.48 -7.92
N LEU A 27 6.98 4.10 -9.00
CA LEU A 27 7.13 5.56 -9.07
C LEU A 27 5.78 6.26 -8.91
N LYS A 28 4.74 5.74 -9.55
CA LYS A 28 3.38 6.29 -9.43
C LYS A 28 2.84 6.14 -8.01
N LEU A 29 3.07 5.00 -7.38
CA LEU A 29 2.67 4.77 -6.00
C LEU A 29 3.39 5.75 -5.07
N ASN A 30 4.68 5.94 -5.27
CA ASN A 30 5.47 6.88 -4.47
C ASN A 30 4.94 8.31 -4.60
N ASP A 31 4.55 8.73 -5.80
CA ASP A 31 3.97 10.06 -6.03
C ASP A 31 2.66 10.25 -5.26
N LEU A 32 1.79 9.23 -5.27
CA LEU A 32 0.53 9.29 -4.54
C LEU A 32 0.75 9.39 -3.02
N ILE A 33 1.68 8.61 -2.49
CA ILE A 33 2.00 8.61 -1.06
C ILE A 33 2.69 9.91 -0.67
N SER A 34 3.55 10.45 -1.53
CA SER A 34 4.20 11.75 -1.30
C SER A 34 3.17 12.88 -1.20
N ALA A 35 2.09 12.82 -1.98
CA ALA A 35 1.01 13.79 -1.89
C ALA A 35 0.31 13.74 -0.52
N LEU A 36 0.18 12.57 0.07
CA LEU A 36 -0.35 12.43 1.43
C LEU A 36 0.64 12.97 2.47
N THR A 37 1.92 12.72 2.27
CA THR A 37 2.98 13.21 3.17
C THR A 37 2.99 14.73 3.25
N THR A 38 2.83 15.41 2.11
CA THR A 38 2.88 16.89 2.05
C THR A 38 1.54 17.53 2.38
N GLY A 39 0.46 16.76 2.44
CA GLY A 39 -0.89 17.29 2.63
C GLY A 39 -1.52 17.83 1.34
N ALA A 40 -0.87 17.65 0.19
CA ALA A 40 -1.45 18.00 -1.10
C ALA A 40 -2.69 17.17 -1.40
N ALA A 41 -2.76 15.96 -0.85
CA ALA A 41 -3.94 15.11 -0.85
C ALA A 41 -4.19 14.64 0.57
N THR A 42 -5.45 14.44 0.93
CA THR A 42 -5.85 13.89 2.24
C THR A 42 -6.46 12.50 2.09
N GLN A 43 -6.75 12.10 0.87
CA GLN A 43 -7.33 10.81 0.55
C GLN A 43 -6.92 10.40 -0.86
N VAL A 44 -6.54 9.13 -1.02
CA VAL A 44 -6.24 8.52 -2.31
C VAL A 44 -6.98 7.20 -2.40
N SER A 45 -7.81 7.04 -3.44
CA SER A 45 -8.47 5.77 -3.73
C SER A 45 -7.54 4.94 -4.62
N LEU A 46 -6.75 4.08 -4.00
CA LEU A 46 -5.74 3.32 -4.73
C LEU A 46 -6.36 2.43 -5.80
N HIS A 47 -7.48 1.79 -5.48
CA HIS A 47 -8.19 0.89 -6.40
C HIS A 47 -8.78 1.59 -7.64
N LYS A 48 -8.86 2.92 -7.63
CA LYS A 48 -9.39 3.70 -8.78
C LYS A 48 -8.30 4.12 -9.75
N GLN A 49 -7.04 3.89 -9.43
CA GLN A 49 -5.94 4.25 -10.33
C GLN A 49 -5.94 3.32 -11.54
N PRO A 50 -5.76 3.84 -12.77
CA PRO A 50 -5.84 2.99 -13.98
C PRO A 50 -4.78 1.89 -14.04
N TRP A 51 -3.66 2.06 -13.34
CA TRP A 51 -2.55 1.10 -13.30
C TRP A 51 -2.68 0.10 -12.14
N ILE A 52 -3.77 0.18 -11.38
CA ILE A 52 -4.08 -0.73 -10.26
C ILE A 52 -5.19 -1.69 -10.67
N GLU A 53 -4.98 -2.97 -10.38
CA GLU A 53 -6.01 -4.01 -10.55
C GLU A 53 -6.38 -4.52 -9.16
N PRO A 54 -7.57 -4.18 -8.64
CA PRO A 54 -8.04 -4.72 -7.36
C PRO A 54 -8.52 -6.17 -7.55
N VAL A 55 -7.81 -7.09 -6.92
CA VAL A 55 -8.16 -8.52 -6.99
C VAL A 55 -9.44 -8.75 -6.19
N ASP A 56 -10.40 -9.46 -6.80
CA ASP A 56 -11.71 -9.76 -6.20
C ASP A 56 -12.50 -8.49 -5.82
N GLY A 57 -12.24 -7.37 -6.50
CA GLY A 57 -12.96 -6.13 -6.26
C GLY A 57 -12.62 -5.46 -4.93
N ARG A 58 -11.53 -5.85 -4.28
CA ARG A 58 -11.10 -5.25 -3.02
C ARG A 58 -10.71 -3.79 -3.23
N LYS A 59 -11.16 -2.91 -2.33
CA LYS A 59 -10.92 -1.47 -2.41
C LYS A 59 -10.01 -1.03 -1.28
N LEU A 60 -9.01 -0.21 -1.61
CA LEU A 60 -8.09 0.33 -0.61
C LEU A 60 -8.05 1.84 -0.72
N GLU A 61 -8.46 2.52 0.35
CA GLU A 61 -8.35 3.96 0.51
C GLU A 61 -7.15 4.29 1.39
N LEU A 62 -6.35 5.25 0.95
CA LEU A 62 -5.23 5.76 1.74
C LEU A 62 -5.64 7.12 2.29
N LEU A 63 -5.57 7.30 3.60
CA LEU A 63 -6.06 8.48 4.29
C LEU A 63 -4.97 9.14 5.11
N LEU A 64 -4.90 10.48 5.04
CA LEU A 64 -4.06 11.26 5.93
C LEU A 64 -4.87 11.57 7.19
N GLY A 65 -4.38 11.14 8.34
CA GLY A 65 -5.02 11.35 9.62
C GLY A 65 -4.06 11.95 10.63
N GLU A 66 -4.50 12.02 11.86
CA GLU A 66 -3.69 12.55 12.96
C GLU A 66 -2.84 11.46 13.62
N ARG A 67 -3.18 10.20 13.41
CA ARG A 67 -2.52 9.05 14.05
C ARG A 67 -2.19 7.97 13.03
N ASN A 68 -1.19 7.17 13.35
CA ASN A 68 -0.83 5.99 12.59
C ASN A 68 -1.75 4.82 13.00
N ALA A 69 -2.98 4.85 12.52
CA ALA A 69 -3.97 3.82 12.84
C ALA A 69 -3.73 2.51 12.07
N GLY A 70 -3.10 2.59 10.90
CA GLY A 70 -2.88 1.44 10.05
C GLY A 70 -4.10 1.08 9.22
N ILE A 71 -4.19 -0.17 8.80
CA ILE A 71 -5.26 -0.66 7.93
C ILE A 71 -6.39 -1.24 8.76
N SER A 72 -7.62 -0.85 8.44
CA SER A 72 -8.83 -1.47 8.99
C SER A 72 -9.80 -1.80 7.87
N GLN A 73 -10.58 -2.85 8.07
CA GLN A 73 -11.62 -3.24 7.13
C GLN A 73 -12.90 -2.48 7.48
N THR A 74 -13.39 -1.70 6.54
CA THR A 74 -14.56 -0.83 6.74
C THR A 74 -15.82 -1.31 6.02
N GLY A 75 -15.70 -2.41 5.28
CA GLY A 75 -16.80 -3.04 4.58
C GLY A 75 -16.36 -4.40 4.08
N LEU A 76 -17.26 -5.15 3.44
CA LEU A 76 -16.95 -6.50 2.98
C LEU A 76 -15.73 -6.55 2.05
N LEU A 77 -15.62 -5.58 1.14
CA LEU A 77 -14.53 -5.50 0.17
C LEU A 77 -13.71 -4.22 0.32
N ARG A 78 -13.90 -3.47 1.40
CA ARG A 78 -13.31 -2.15 1.56
C ARG A 78 -12.36 -2.09 2.74
N PHE A 79 -11.19 -1.49 2.49
CA PHE A 79 -10.14 -1.28 3.49
C PHE A 79 -9.69 0.17 3.47
N GLU A 80 -9.31 0.69 4.64
CA GLU A 80 -8.76 2.04 4.78
C GLU A 80 -7.45 1.96 5.54
N CYS A 81 -6.42 2.62 4.99
CA CYS A 81 -5.13 2.76 5.64
C CYS A 81 -4.97 4.22 6.04
N THR A 82 -4.96 4.49 7.35
CA THR A 82 -4.83 5.84 7.88
C THR A 82 -3.49 5.98 8.59
N LEU A 83 -2.67 6.90 8.10
CA LEU A 83 -1.39 7.23 8.71
C LEU A 83 -1.26 8.75 8.84
N SER A 84 -0.43 9.19 9.78
CA SER A 84 -0.08 10.61 9.92
C SER A 84 0.92 11.03 8.83
N HIS A 85 1.27 12.32 8.78
CA HIS A 85 2.34 12.82 7.92
C HIS A 85 3.61 12.01 8.08
N ASP A 86 4.02 11.76 9.32
CA ASP A 86 5.23 11.00 9.61
C ASP A 86 5.13 9.56 9.13
N GLY A 87 3.97 8.93 9.31
CA GLY A 87 3.75 7.56 8.85
C GLY A 87 3.83 7.42 7.35
N TRP A 88 3.24 8.36 6.61
CA TRP A 88 3.34 8.35 5.15
C TRP A 88 4.76 8.67 4.68
N ASP A 89 5.44 9.57 5.37
CA ASP A 89 6.84 9.90 5.06
C ASP A 89 7.76 8.69 5.27
N ASP A 90 7.55 7.94 6.34
CA ASP A 90 8.29 6.68 6.57
C ASP A 90 8.07 5.69 5.42
N MET A 91 6.84 5.60 4.92
CA MET A 91 6.52 4.71 3.81
C MET A 91 7.22 5.14 2.52
N VAL A 92 7.32 6.45 2.25
CA VAL A 92 8.10 6.97 1.12
C VAL A 92 9.55 6.49 1.22
N GLY A 93 10.14 6.56 2.41
CA GLY A 93 11.50 6.07 2.64
C GLY A 93 11.66 4.59 2.36
N LEU A 94 10.66 3.80 2.70
CA LEU A 94 10.67 2.35 2.43
C LEU A 94 10.52 2.03 0.94
N LEU A 95 9.87 2.91 0.18
CA LEU A 95 9.69 2.74 -1.27
C LEU A 95 10.91 3.19 -2.09
N GLU A 96 11.73 4.08 -1.56
CA GLU A 96 12.86 4.65 -2.29
C GLU A 96 13.78 3.62 -2.97
N PRO A 97 14.21 2.54 -2.30
CA PRO A 97 15.05 1.54 -2.96
C PRO A 97 14.42 0.92 -4.19
N PHE A 98 13.09 0.79 -4.20
CA PHE A 98 12.34 0.23 -5.33
C PHE A 98 12.12 1.26 -6.44
N CYS A 99 12.21 2.55 -6.11
CA CYS A 99 12.15 3.64 -7.10
C CYS A 99 13.47 3.79 -7.86
N GLU A 100 14.59 3.50 -7.20
CA GLU A 100 15.93 3.69 -7.76
C GLU A 100 16.35 2.56 -8.67
N SER A 101 15.92 1.34 -8.39
CA SER A 101 16.35 0.18 -9.16
C SER A 101 15.30 -0.93 -9.12
N ASN A 102 15.34 -1.77 -10.15
CA ASN A 102 14.56 -2.98 -10.19
C ASN A 102 15.13 -3.98 -9.20
N ARG A 103 14.27 -4.57 -8.37
CA ARG A 103 14.67 -5.53 -7.34
C ARG A 103 13.78 -6.77 -7.42
N PRO A 104 13.94 -7.60 -8.46
CA PRO A 104 13.16 -8.83 -8.58
C PRO A 104 13.40 -9.72 -7.36
N ASP A 105 12.37 -10.43 -6.96
CA ASP A 105 12.39 -11.34 -5.81
C ASP A 105 12.58 -10.68 -4.44
N SER A 106 12.44 -9.35 -4.40
CA SER A 106 12.50 -8.60 -3.15
C SER A 106 11.09 -8.30 -2.63
N TYR A 107 11.00 -8.05 -1.34
CA TYR A 107 9.76 -7.60 -0.73
C TYR A 107 10.06 -6.55 0.34
N GLN A 108 9.03 -5.78 0.71
CA GLN A 108 9.15 -4.76 1.74
C GLN A 108 7.82 -4.64 2.48
N TRP A 109 7.84 -4.76 3.78
CA TRP A 109 6.71 -4.42 4.62
C TRP A 109 6.61 -2.90 4.67
N LEU A 110 5.52 -2.36 4.12
CA LEU A 110 5.28 -0.91 4.09
C LEU A 110 4.60 -0.41 5.36
N ASN A 111 3.77 -1.25 5.96
CA ASN A 111 3.11 -0.96 7.22
C ASN A 111 2.73 -2.26 7.90
N SER A 112 3.04 -2.37 9.18
CA SER A 112 2.66 -3.54 9.99
C SER A 112 1.96 -3.13 11.29
N ARG A 113 1.43 -1.91 11.34
CA ARG A 113 0.64 -1.44 12.46
C ARG A 113 -0.78 -2.00 12.37
N GLY A 114 -1.38 -2.32 13.52
CA GLY A 114 -2.72 -2.86 13.56
C GLY A 114 -2.78 -4.34 13.18
N LYS A 115 -3.98 -4.80 12.83
CA LYS A 115 -4.22 -6.22 12.55
C LYS A 115 -3.90 -6.63 11.11
N ILE A 116 -3.90 -5.68 10.20
CA ILE A 116 -3.70 -5.93 8.76
C ILE A 116 -2.41 -5.23 8.35
N SER A 117 -1.48 -5.98 7.79
CA SER A 117 -0.21 -5.44 7.32
C SER A 117 -0.27 -5.15 5.83
N LEU A 118 0.60 -4.25 5.36
CA LEU A 118 0.73 -3.90 3.94
C LEU A 118 2.10 -4.35 3.44
N LEU A 119 2.10 -5.20 2.43
CA LEU A 119 3.32 -5.77 1.85
C LEU A 119 3.47 -5.37 0.39
N LEU A 120 4.67 -4.93 0.03
CA LEU A 120 5.08 -4.75 -1.36
C LEU A 120 5.97 -5.93 -1.75
N SER A 121 5.58 -6.68 -2.78
CA SER A 121 6.28 -7.90 -3.17
C SER A 121 6.59 -7.88 -4.66
N PHE A 122 7.87 -7.76 -5.01
CA PHE A 122 8.36 -7.94 -6.37
C PHE A 122 8.27 -9.41 -6.76
N GLY A 123 8.10 -9.67 -8.06
CA GLY A 123 8.00 -11.02 -8.57
C GLY A 123 6.62 -11.65 -8.44
N GLY A 124 5.77 -11.04 -7.74
CA GLY A 124 4.42 -11.27 -7.41
C GLY A 124 3.58 -12.32 -8.14
N THR A 125 3.82 -13.51 -7.84
CA THR A 125 2.92 -14.58 -8.28
C THR A 125 2.07 -15.06 -7.13
#